data_36eff922509d7db5bf4fbbfc43f48411
#
_entry.id   36eff922509d7db5bf4fbbfc43f48411
#
_cell.length_a   1.000
_cell.length_b   1.000
_cell.length_c   1.000
_cell.angle_alpha   90.00
_cell.angle_beta   90.00
_cell.angle_gamma   90.00
#
_symmetry.space_group_name_H-M   'P 1'
#
loop_
_entity.id
_entity.type
_entity.pdbx_description
1 polymer ?
#
loop_
_entity_poly.entity_id
_entity_poly.type
_entity_poly.pdbx_seq_one_letter_code
_entity_poly.pdbx_strand_id
1 'polypeptide(L)'
;GKSTPKGSKSTEPPLGMVWIPEGTFNMGSEGPQSRPDEAPVHAVKVDGFWIDQTEVTNAQFSEFVATTGYVTTAEKPVDWEEMKKQLPPGTPKPHDSLLQASSLTFKPTQGPVDLNNYGEWWEWKPKASWRQPRGKGSSIEGKEDHPVVHVSWDDANAYAKWAGKRL
;
A
#
# COMPACT_ATOMS: atom_id res chain seq x y z
N GLY A 1 9.53 44.81 7.36
CA GLY A 1 9.38 43.42 7.02
C GLY A 1 10.57 42.63 7.53
N LYS A 2 10.36 41.81 8.56
CA LYS A 2 11.39 40.86 9.05
C LYS A 2 11.21 39.55 8.28
N SER A 3 12.18 39.24 7.44
CA SER A 3 12.26 37.92 6.77
C SER A 3 12.57 36.86 7.82
N THR A 4 11.67 35.88 7.96
CA THR A 4 11.94 34.66 8.72
C THR A 4 13.04 33.88 8.00
N PRO A 5 14.10 33.40 8.66
CA PRO A 5 15.12 32.61 8.00
C PRO A 5 14.49 31.27 7.56
N LYS A 6 14.60 30.93 6.27
CA LYS A 6 14.34 29.58 5.75
C LYS A 6 15.24 28.62 6.51
N GLY A 7 14.65 27.66 7.21
CA GLY A 7 15.36 26.63 7.95
C GLY A 7 16.45 25.99 7.09
N SER A 8 17.67 25.93 7.62
CA SER A 8 18.78 25.21 7.00
C SER A 8 18.38 23.75 6.85
N LYS A 9 18.27 23.28 5.60
CA LYS A 9 18.13 21.84 5.32
C LYS A 9 19.35 21.17 5.94
N SER A 10 19.15 20.18 6.79
CA SER A 10 20.20 19.27 7.23
C SER A 10 20.94 18.77 5.99
N THR A 11 22.24 18.96 5.95
CA THR A 11 23.09 18.57 4.82
C THR A 11 23.36 17.06 4.79
N GLU A 12 23.04 16.37 5.88
CA GLU A 12 23.18 14.91 5.95
C GLU A 12 21.89 14.21 5.54
N PRO A 13 22.00 13.18 4.68
CA PRO A 13 20.83 12.40 4.27
C PRO A 13 20.22 11.70 5.48
N PRO A 14 18.88 11.69 5.63
CA PRO A 14 18.25 10.85 6.62
C PRO A 14 18.64 9.37 6.40
N LEU A 15 18.79 8.62 7.49
CA LEU A 15 19.22 7.23 7.43
C LEU A 15 18.31 6.41 6.51
N GLY A 16 18.92 5.68 5.56
CA GLY A 16 18.19 4.81 4.63
C GLY A 16 17.47 5.54 3.50
N MET A 17 17.64 6.86 3.37
CA MET A 17 17.01 7.64 2.30
C MET A 17 18.02 8.14 1.28
N VAL A 18 17.55 8.38 0.06
CA VAL A 18 18.30 9.03 -1.02
C VAL A 18 17.60 10.31 -1.45
N TRP A 19 18.39 11.28 -1.89
CA TRP A 19 17.88 12.53 -2.44
C TRP A 19 17.52 12.36 -3.90
N ILE A 20 16.28 12.70 -4.24
CA ILE A 20 15.81 12.84 -5.61
C ILE A 20 15.78 14.33 -5.92
N PRO A 21 16.57 14.82 -6.89
CA PRO A 21 16.58 16.24 -7.25
C PRO A 21 15.24 16.66 -7.87
N GLU A 22 14.96 17.96 -7.83
CA GLU A 22 13.82 18.52 -8.56
C GLU A 22 13.92 18.19 -10.05
N GLY A 23 12.78 18.02 -10.69
CA GLY A 23 12.75 17.71 -12.12
C GLY A 23 11.37 17.87 -12.73
N THR A 24 11.34 17.78 -14.06
CA THR A 24 10.10 17.72 -14.83
C THR A 24 10.07 16.43 -15.63
N PHE A 25 8.95 15.73 -15.61
CA PHE A 25 8.73 14.50 -16.37
C PHE A 25 7.35 14.51 -17.03
N ASN A 26 7.16 13.69 -18.04
CA ASN A 26 5.85 13.48 -18.65
C ASN A 26 5.12 12.39 -17.90
N MET A 27 3.97 12.73 -17.32
CA MET A 27 3.06 11.81 -16.63
C MET A 27 1.94 11.40 -17.57
N GLY A 28 1.59 10.11 -17.52
CA GLY A 28 0.55 9.53 -18.36
C GLY A 28 1.09 8.73 -19.54
N SER A 29 0.19 8.16 -20.31
CA SER A 29 0.49 7.36 -21.51
C SER A 29 -0.66 7.45 -22.51
N GLU A 30 -0.33 7.41 -23.80
CA GLU A 30 -1.27 7.41 -24.94
C GLU A 30 -0.99 6.26 -25.91
N GLY A 31 -0.23 5.24 -25.48
CA GLY A 31 0.11 4.07 -26.29
C GLY A 31 -1.06 3.10 -26.47
N PRO A 32 -0.92 2.09 -27.35
CA PRO A 32 -1.99 1.12 -27.61
C PRO A 32 -2.43 0.29 -26.41
N GLN A 33 -1.62 0.26 -25.36
CA GLN A 33 -1.90 -0.48 -24.12
C GLN A 33 -2.31 0.46 -22.96
N SER A 34 -2.42 1.76 -23.23
CA SER A 34 -2.79 2.75 -22.22
C SER A 34 -4.27 2.66 -21.88
N ARG A 35 -4.59 2.92 -20.62
CA ARG A 35 -5.98 3.07 -20.17
C ARG A 35 -6.48 4.49 -20.41
N PRO A 36 -7.78 4.71 -20.58
CA PRO A 36 -8.33 6.05 -20.80
C PRO A 36 -8.01 7.06 -19.70
N ASP A 37 -7.84 6.60 -18.46
CA ASP A 37 -7.51 7.41 -17.28
C ASP A 37 -6.01 7.77 -17.17
N GLU A 38 -5.18 7.22 -18.05
CA GLU A 38 -3.76 7.58 -18.16
C GLU A 38 -3.51 8.75 -19.11
N ALA A 39 -4.51 9.16 -19.89
CA ALA A 39 -4.43 10.26 -20.84
C ALA A 39 -5.03 11.57 -20.25
N PRO A 40 -4.57 12.75 -20.71
CA PRO A 40 -3.49 12.97 -21.66
C PRO A 40 -2.10 12.92 -21.03
N VAL A 41 -1.08 12.67 -21.84
CA VAL A 41 0.31 12.88 -21.41
C VAL A 41 0.53 14.37 -21.12
N HIS A 42 1.05 14.70 -19.94
CA HIS A 42 1.28 16.08 -19.53
C HIS A 42 2.56 16.22 -18.71
N ALA A 43 3.18 17.39 -18.77
CA ALA A 43 4.40 17.68 -18.02
C ALA A 43 4.06 17.97 -16.55
N VAL A 44 4.75 17.28 -15.63
CA VAL A 44 4.65 17.48 -14.18
C VAL A 44 6.01 17.88 -13.65
N LYS A 45 6.06 19.00 -12.92
CA LYS A 45 7.24 19.43 -12.19
C LYS A 45 7.10 18.98 -10.73
N VAL A 46 8.14 18.34 -10.20
CA VAL A 46 8.26 17.96 -8.79
C VAL A 46 9.44 18.67 -8.14
N ASP A 47 9.28 19.07 -6.89
CA ASP A 47 10.39 19.56 -6.08
C ASP A 47 11.27 18.40 -5.64
N GLY A 48 12.53 18.68 -5.30
CA GLY A 48 13.43 17.66 -4.75
C GLY A 48 12.92 17.13 -3.41
N PHE A 49 13.10 15.83 -3.18
CA PHE A 49 12.64 15.12 -1.98
C PHE A 49 13.55 13.97 -1.59
N TRP A 50 13.43 13.55 -0.34
CA TRP A 50 14.03 12.33 0.16
C TRP A 50 13.06 11.16 -0.02
N ILE A 51 13.58 10.02 -0.48
CA ILE A 51 12.81 8.77 -0.58
C ILE A 51 13.58 7.64 0.10
N ASP A 52 12.87 6.72 0.73
CA ASP A 52 13.49 5.48 1.23
C ASP A 52 14.08 4.67 0.07
N GLN A 53 15.23 4.04 0.29
CA GLN A 53 15.90 3.24 -0.76
C GLN A 53 15.18 1.93 -1.07
N THR A 54 14.37 1.46 -0.14
CA THR A 54 13.62 0.21 -0.24
C THR A 54 12.20 0.43 0.24
N GLU A 55 11.33 -0.47 -0.13
CA GLU A 55 10.02 -0.61 0.48
C GLU A 55 10.16 -0.87 2.00
N VAL A 56 9.10 -0.54 2.75
CA VAL A 56 9.05 -0.83 4.19
C VAL A 56 9.10 -2.33 4.43
N THR A 57 10.06 -2.78 5.20
CA THR A 57 10.26 -4.21 5.50
C THR A 57 9.34 -4.71 6.61
N ASN A 58 9.22 -6.04 6.70
CA ASN A 58 8.49 -6.70 7.79
C ASN A 58 9.06 -6.35 9.16
N ALA A 59 10.40 -6.25 9.30
CA ALA A 59 11.04 -5.85 10.55
C ALA A 59 10.63 -4.44 10.96
N GLN A 60 10.72 -3.48 10.04
CA GLN A 60 10.35 -2.09 10.30
C GLN A 60 8.87 -1.93 10.65
N PHE A 61 8.00 -2.64 9.93
CA PHE A 61 6.56 -2.60 10.22
C PHE A 61 6.22 -3.29 11.54
N SER A 62 6.94 -4.36 11.91
CA SER A 62 6.81 -5.01 13.22
C SER A 62 7.16 -4.07 14.37
N GLU A 63 8.21 -3.25 14.22
CA GLU A 63 8.59 -2.25 15.22
C GLU A 63 7.48 -1.19 15.40
N PHE A 64 6.93 -0.70 14.30
CA PHE A 64 5.79 0.22 14.32
C PHE A 64 4.61 -0.37 15.10
N VAL A 65 4.23 -1.60 14.76
CA VAL A 65 3.08 -2.26 15.43
C VAL A 65 3.38 -2.55 16.90
N ALA A 66 4.59 -3.01 17.22
CA ALA A 66 4.99 -3.28 18.61
C ALA A 66 4.97 -2.01 19.46
N THR A 67 5.36 -0.86 18.90
CA THR A 67 5.43 0.41 19.62
C THR A 67 4.05 1.07 19.79
N THR A 68 3.16 0.91 18.80
CA THR A 68 1.89 1.66 18.75
C THR A 68 0.67 0.82 19.08
N GLY A 69 0.77 -0.50 19.00
CA GLY A 69 -0.40 -1.39 19.06
C GLY A 69 -1.31 -1.29 17.83
N TYR A 70 -0.81 -0.77 16.71
CA TYR A 70 -1.61 -0.57 15.50
C TYR A 70 -2.18 -1.89 14.97
N VAL A 71 -3.44 -1.87 14.55
CA VAL A 71 -4.14 -3.00 13.93
C VAL A 71 -4.46 -2.62 12.49
N THR A 72 -3.92 -3.38 11.53
CA THR A 72 -4.10 -3.09 10.10
C THR A 72 -5.53 -3.35 9.62
N THR A 73 -5.86 -2.78 8.47
CA THR A 73 -7.16 -2.99 7.82
C THR A 73 -7.45 -4.48 7.58
N ALA A 74 -6.45 -5.24 7.14
CA ALA A 74 -6.59 -6.68 6.89
C ALA A 74 -6.79 -7.52 8.17
N GLU A 75 -6.46 -6.99 9.34
CA GLU A 75 -6.66 -7.64 10.64
C GLU A 75 -8.03 -7.32 11.27
N LYS A 76 -8.82 -6.44 10.67
CA LYS A 76 -10.17 -6.06 11.13
C LYS A 76 -11.24 -6.80 10.33
N PRO A 77 -12.35 -7.19 10.95
CA PRO A 77 -13.52 -7.62 10.20
C PRO A 77 -14.01 -6.52 9.24
N VAL A 78 -14.57 -6.92 8.11
CA VAL A 78 -15.14 -5.98 7.13
C VAL A 78 -16.40 -5.35 7.73
N ASP A 79 -16.43 -4.02 7.79
CA ASP A 79 -17.65 -3.29 8.11
C ASP A 79 -18.57 -3.28 6.87
N TRP A 80 -19.63 -4.07 6.93
CA TRP A 80 -20.59 -4.16 5.83
C TRP A 80 -21.30 -2.83 5.56
N GLU A 81 -21.59 -2.05 6.61
CA GLU A 81 -22.31 -0.78 6.46
C GLU A 81 -21.45 0.27 5.73
N GLU A 82 -20.15 0.25 5.93
CA GLU A 82 -19.24 1.09 5.15
C GLU A 82 -18.98 0.51 3.75
N MET A 83 -18.78 -0.80 3.64
CA MET A 83 -18.50 -1.44 2.35
C MET A 83 -19.66 -1.28 1.36
N LYS A 84 -20.91 -1.43 1.81
CA LYS A 84 -22.09 -1.32 0.93
C LYS A 84 -22.26 0.05 0.29
N LYS A 85 -21.68 1.11 0.88
CA LYS A 85 -21.73 2.47 0.30
C LYS A 85 -20.93 2.58 -1.01
N GLN A 86 -20.00 1.67 -1.23
CA GLN A 86 -19.13 1.62 -2.42
C GLN A 86 -19.64 0.60 -3.47
N LEU A 87 -20.70 -0.11 -3.16
CA LEU A 87 -21.29 -1.14 -4.03
C LEU A 87 -22.56 -0.63 -4.72
N PRO A 88 -22.97 -1.23 -5.84
CA PRO A 88 -24.24 -0.91 -6.49
C PRO A 88 -25.41 -1.02 -5.50
N PRO A 89 -26.40 -0.10 -5.58
CA PRO A 89 -27.60 -0.17 -4.74
C PRO A 89 -28.28 -1.53 -4.85
N GLY A 90 -28.68 -2.10 -3.71
CA GLY A 90 -29.35 -3.40 -3.67
C GLY A 90 -28.40 -4.61 -3.64
N THR A 91 -27.08 -4.40 -3.60
CA THR A 91 -26.13 -5.50 -3.42
C THR A 91 -26.43 -6.24 -2.11
N PRO A 92 -26.71 -7.56 -2.15
CA PRO A 92 -27.04 -8.32 -0.96
C PRO A 92 -25.83 -8.46 -0.04
N LYS A 93 -26.08 -8.48 1.28
CA LYS A 93 -25.02 -8.76 2.26
C LYS A 93 -24.46 -10.15 2.01
N PRO A 94 -23.14 -10.32 1.87
CA PRO A 94 -22.53 -11.63 1.74
C PRO A 94 -22.63 -12.41 3.07
N HIS A 95 -22.36 -13.69 3.01
CA HIS A 95 -22.29 -14.52 4.21
C HIS A 95 -21.23 -14.00 5.17
N ASP A 96 -21.50 -14.02 6.49
CA ASP A 96 -20.62 -13.45 7.53
C ASP A 96 -19.19 -14.02 7.50
N SER A 97 -19.01 -15.24 6.99
CA SER A 97 -17.67 -15.82 6.80
C SER A 97 -16.78 -15.04 5.81
N LEU A 98 -17.39 -14.29 4.90
CA LEU A 98 -16.68 -13.42 3.95
C LEU A 98 -16.38 -12.03 4.52
N LEU A 99 -17.00 -11.68 5.63
CA LEU A 99 -16.79 -10.41 6.35
C LEU A 99 -15.74 -10.53 7.47
N GLN A 100 -15.10 -11.68 7.61
CA GLN A 100 -13.97 -11.84 8.53
C GLN A 100 -12.77 -11.01 8.08
N ALA A 101 -11.88 -10.72 9.01
CA ALA A 101 -10.56 -10.19 8.72
C ALA A 101 -9.87 -11.03 7.63
N SER A 102 -9.54 -10.41 6.51
CA SER A 102 -9.11 -11.10 5.28
C SER A 102 -8.33 -10.16 4.39
N SER A 103 -7.65 -10.71 3.41
CA SER A 103 -7.04 -9.93 2.32
C SER A 103 -7.01 -10.74 1.03
N LEU A 104 -6.79 -10.05 -0.10
CA LEU A 104 -6.55 -10.70 -1.38
C LEU A 104 -5.14 -11.30 -1.42
N THR A 105 -5.05 -12.54 -1.84
CA THR A 105 -3.77 -13.23 -2.08
C THR A 105 -3.68 -13.68 -3.53
N PHE A 106 -2.46 -13.64 -4.07
CA PHE A 106 -2.21 -14.19 -5.40
C PHE A 106 -2.36 -15.71 -5.38
N LYS A 107 -3.14 -16.23 -6.33
CA LYS A 107 -3.34 -17.65 -6.58
C LYS A 107 -2.68 -18.03 -7.91
N PRO A 108 -1.56 -18.77 -7.90
CA PRO A 108 -0.93 -19.22 -9.14
C PRO A 108 -1.90 -20.02 -10.01
N THR A 109 -1.94 -19.70 -11.30
CA THR A 109 -2.77 -20.41 -12.27
C THR A 109 -2.00 -21.56 -12.91
N GLN A 110 -2.71 -22.58 -13.41
CA GLN A 110 -2.09 -23.73 -14.08
C GLN A 110 -1.76 -23.45 -15.56
N GLY A 111 -2.22 -22.33 -16.11
CA GLY A 111 -2.02 -21.94 -17.49
C GLY A 111 -2.57 -20.54 -17.76
N PRO A 112 -2.65 -20.12 -19.03
CA PRO A 112 -3.26 -18.85 -19.40
C PRO A 112 -4.70 -18.74 -18.92
N VAL A 113 -5.08 -17.55 -18.45
CA VAL A 113 -6.42 -17.23 -17.93
C VAL A 113 -6.98 -15.99 -18.60
N ASP A 114 -8.30 -15.81 -18.53
CA ASP A 114 -8.95 -14.58 -19.00
C ASP A 114 -8.57 -13.41 -18.09
N LEU A 115 -7.83 -12.44 -18.64
CA LEU A 115 -7.39 -11.27 -17.90
C LEU A 115 -8.52 -10.31 -17.48
N ASN A 116 -9.74 -10.51 -17.94
CA ASN A 116 -10.91 -9.77 -17.48
C ASN A 116 -11.56 -10.39 -16.23
N ASN A 117 -11.14 -11.60 -15.85
CA ASN A 117 -11.65 -12.30 -14.68
C ASN A 117 -10.61 -12.37 -13.56
N TYR A 118 -10.52 -11.33 -12.75
CA TYR A 118 -9.54 -11.24 -11.65
C TYR A 118 -9.62 -12.39 -10.65
N GLY A 119 -10.75 -13.05 -10.50
CA GLY A 119 -10.92 -14.23 -9.64
C GLY A 119 -10.11 -15.45 -10.05
N GLU A 120 -9.55 -15.47 -11.27
CA GLU A 120 -8.69 -16.56 -11.73
C GLU A 120 -7.34 -16.58 -10.98
N TRP A 121 -6.80 -15.40 -10.62
CA TRP A 121 -5.48 -15.28 -9.96
C TRP A 121 -5.51 -14.49 -8.64
N TRP A 122 -6.65 -13.97 -8.20
CA TRP A 122 -6.84 -13.40 -6.88
C TRP A 122 -7.82 -14.23 -6.06
N GLU A 123 -7.46 -14.48 -4.80
CA GLU A 123 -8.28 -15.21 -3.83
C GLU A 123 -8.51 -14.35 -2.59
N TRP A 124 -9.78 -14.19 -2.18
CA TRP A 124 -10.12 -13.59 -0.89
C TRP A 124 -9.80 -14.59 0.22
N LYS A 125 -8.74 -14.33 0.97
CA LYS A 125 -8.18 -15.29 1.92
C LYS A 125 -8.47 -14.87 3.35
N PRO A 126 -9.28 -15.65 4.11
CA PRO A 126 -9.49 -15.40 5.54
C PRO A 126 -8.17 -15.42 6.32
N LYS A 127 -8.02 -14.44 7.24
CA LYS A 127 -6.85 -14.26 8.10
C LYS A 127 -5.54 -13.96 7.37
N ALA A 128 -5.57 -13.68 6.05
CA ALA A 128 -4.41 -13.13 5.39
C ALA A 128 -4.18 -11.70 5.89
N SER A 129 -2.96 -11.41 6.33
CA SER A 129 -2.52 -10.14 6.89
C SER A 129 -1.01 -10.03 6.73
N TRP A 130 -0.44 -8.91 7.10
CA TRP A 130 1.00 -8.73 7.06
C TRP A 130 1.77 -9.77 7.90
N ARG A 131 1.17 -10.27 9.02
CA ARG A 131 1.76 -11.33 9.86
C ARG A 131 1.60 -12.72 9.26
N GLN A 132 0.53 -12.93 8.51
CA GLN A 132 0.17 -14.21 7.90
C GLN A 132 -0.12 -14.01 6.40
N PRO A 133 0.92 -13.79 5.56
CA PRO A 133 0.73 -13.34 4.18
C PRO A 133 -0.06 -14.31 3.28
N ARG A 134 -0.10 -15.57 3.65
CA ARG A 134 -0.86 -16.62 2.92
C ARG A 134 -2.06 -17.14 3.72
N GLY A 135 -2.52 -16.37 4.72
CA GLY A 135 -3.60 -16.78 5.61
C GLY A 135 -3.12 -17.65 6.77
N LYS A 136 -4.07 -18.29 7.44
CA LYS A 136 -3.83 -19.06 8.66
C LYS A 136 -2.69 -20.07 8.51
N GLY A 137 -1.73 -20.02 9.45
CA GLY A 137 -0.59 -20.94 9.50
C GLY A 137 0.63 -20.49 8.69
N SER A 138 0.55 -19.39 7.96
CA SER A 138 1.73 -18.75 7.40
C SER A 138 2.36 -17.76 8.39
N SER A 139 3.64 -17.43 8.19
CA SER A 139 4.36 -16.44 9.01
C SER A 139 5.32 -15.61 8.16
N ILE A 140 5.82 -14.55 8.76
CA ILE A 140 6.91 -13.71 8.21
C ILE A 140 8.27 -14.09 8.79
N GLU A 141 8.37 -15.14 9.57
CA GLU A 141 9.62 -15.64 10.12
C GLU A 141 10.62 -15.97 9.00
N GLY A 142 11.85 -15.47 9.14
CA GLY A 142 12.90 -15.58 8.10
C GLY A 142 12.65 -14.68 6.89
N LYS A 143 11.74 -13.70 6.99
CA LYS A 143 11.41 -12.72 5.94
C LYS A 143 11.42 -11.29 6.48
N GLU A 144 12.26 -11.04 7.45
CA GLU A 144 12.35 -9.75 8.14
C GLU A 144 12.69 -8.62 7.17
N ASP A 145 13.55 -8.89 6.18
CA ASP A 145 13.97 -7.94 5.16
C ASP A 145 13.09 -7.93 3.90
N HIS A 146 12.01 -8.72 3.87
CA HIS A 146 11.07 -8.66 2.77
C HIS A 146 10.10 -7.50 2.95
N PRO A 147 9.56 -6.93 1.85
CA PRO A 147 8.54 -5.90 1.92
C PRO A 147 7.31 -6.39 2.71
N VAL A 148 6.77 -5.50 3.54
CA VAL A 148 5.48 -5.76 4.19
C VAL A 148 4.35 -5.78 3.16
N VAL A 149 3.42 -6.72 3.30
CA VAL A 149 2.28 -6.89 2.39
C VAL A 149 0.96 -6.80 3.15
N HIS A 150 -0.16 -6.76 2.44
CA HIS A 150 -1.52 -6.65 3.01
C HIS A 150 -1.72 -5.40 3.85
N VAL A 151 -1.14 -4.30 3.42
CA VAL A 151 -1.31 -2.98 4.01
C VAL A 151 -2.18 -2.11 3.10
N SER A 152 -3.15 -1.42 3.68
CA SER A 152 -3.96 -0.42 2.98
C SER A 152 -3.22 0.91 2.90
N TRP A 153 -3.79 1.87 2.15
CA TRP A 153 -3.30 3.24 2.15
C TRP A 153 -3.30 3.85 3.56
N ASP A 154 -4.33 3.58 4.36
CA ASP A 154 -4.44 4.07 5.74
C ASP A 154 -3.34 3.48 6.63
N ASP A 155 -3.04 2.17 6.47
CA ASP A 155 -1.97 1.50 7.20
C ASP A 155 -0.60 2.10 6.84
N ALA A 156 -0.34 2.30 5.54
CA ALA A 156 0.89 2.91 5.06
C ALA A 156 1.05 4.37 5.54
N ASN A 157 -0.05 5.14 5.53
CA ASN A 157 -0.06 6.52 6.01
C ASN A 157 0.17 6.59 7.54
N ALA A 158 -0.40 5.66 8.30
CA ALA A 158 -0.15 5.56 9.74
C ALA A 158 1.32 5.25 10.04
N TYR A 159 1.91 4.29 9.32
CA TYR A 159 3.33 4.00 9.41
C TYR A 159 4.19 5.22 9.05
N ALA A 160 3.92 5.87 7.92
CA ALA A 160 4.69 7.03 7.48
C ALA A 160 4.68 8.15 8.54
N LYS A 161 3.52 8.44 9.11
CA LYS A 161 3.39 9.44 10.20
C LYS A 161 4.19 9.06 11.43
N TRP A 162 4.14 7.79 11.86
CA TRP A 162 4.93 7.30 12.99
C TRP A 162 6.43 7.44 12.72
N ALA A 163 6.87 7.12 11.51
CA ALA A 163 8.26 7.25 11.08
C ALA A 163 8.71 8.69 10.82
N GLY A 164 7.84 9.71 11.04
CA GLY A 164 8.14 11.11 10.74
C GLY A 164 8.25 11.42 9.25
N LYS A 165 7.58 10.62 8.41
CA LYS A 165 7.58 10.69 6.94
C LYS A 165 6.16 10.95 6.39
N ARG A 166 6.06 10.98 5.08
CA ARG A 166 4.79 11.00 4.33
C ARG A 166 4.83 9.98 3.19
N LEU A 167 3.67 9.61 2.69
CA LEU A 167 3.53 8.90 1.42
C LEU A 167 3.77 9.85 0.25
#